data_5042a4996791036e9fb35d4df1429807
#
_entry.id   5042a4996791036e9fb35d4df1429807
#
_cell.length_a   1.000
_cell.length_b   1.000
_cell.length_c   1.000
_cell.angle_alpha   90.00
_cell.angle_beta   90.00
_cell.angle_gamma   90.00
#
_symmetry.space_group_name_H-M   'P 1'
#
loop_
_entity.id
_entity.type
_entity.pdbx_description
1 polymer ?
#
loop_
_entity_poly.entity_id
_entity_poly.type
_entity_poly.pdbx_seq_one_letter_code
_entity_poly.pdbx_strand_id
1 'polypeptide(L)'
;MGDDQMSAREIRYRELASIEASLNYVAASPERLKTYTFDPPAGTPRSNAVFEPHRVRIFDVRAAAPELDREGFALVKKATSVQDFSDEDAIRNVYYPEAEALLLDHTGAERVVIFDHTVRRRLAGAIDRTSGVPRQPALRVHNDYTEKSGPQRVRTLLGAEAESLLQKRFAIINVWRPLQGPVRDAPLAVCDAGSANPDDFVASDLIYRDRVGETYAVKYNPNHRWFYAPDMTEDEVWFLKCYDSNRDGTARFAPHTAFDDPAAPLNIPPRESIELRALVFYGQ
;
A
#
# COMPACT_ATOMS: atom_id res chain seq x y z
N MET A 1 17.38 -24.91 26.13
CA MET A 1 17.00 -25.38 24.78
C MET A 1 15.49 -25.27 24.72
N GLY A 2 14.99 -24.15 24.21
CA GLY A 2 13.56 -23.95 23.99
C GLY A 2 13.25 -24.53 22.62
N ASP A 3 12.42 -25.56 22.56
CA ASP A 3 11.75 -25.99 21.35
C ASP A 3 10.87 -24.83 20.87
N ASP A 4 11.36 -24.17 19.85
CA ASP A 4 10.63 -23.13 19.12
C ASP A 4 9.54 -23.85 18.32
N GLN A 5 8.38 -24.09 18.95
CA GLN A 5 7.21 -24.66 18.29
C GLN A 5 6.70 -23.63 17.31
N MET A 6 7.19 -23.69 16.07
CA MET A 6 6.66 -22.88 14.97
C MET A 6 5.15 -23.05 14.89
N SER A 7 4.46 -21.94 14.73
CA SER A 7 3.01 -21.94 14.53
C SER A 7 2.66 -22.70 13.22
N ALA A 8 1.48 -23.33 13.17
CA ALA A 8 0.98 -23.98 11.95
C ALA A 8 1.00 -23.04 10.73
N ARG A 9 0.88 -21.74 10.96
CA ARG A 9 0.96 -20.68 9.95
C ARG A 9 2.38 -20.49 9.41
N GLU A 10 3.40 -20.50 10.25
CA GLU A 10 4.80 -20.41 9.84
C GLU A 10 5.25 -21.64 9.05
N ILE A 11 4.75 -22.81 9.42
CA ILE A 11 4.98 -24.05 8.67
C ILE A 11 4.37 -23.92 7.26
N ARG A 12 3.11 -23.42 7.16
CA ARG A 12 2.42 -23.23 5.88
C ARG A 12 3.17 -22.26 4.95
N TYR A 13 3.70 -21.16 5.47
CA TYR A 13 4.41 -20.19 4.63
C TYR A 13 5.76 -20.70 4.10
N ARG A 14 6.43 -21.63 4.79
CA ARG A 14 7.68 -22.23 4.30
C ARG A 14 7.51 -23.06 3.02
N GLU A 15 6.32 -23.59 2.79
CA GLU A 15 5.98 -24.41 1.62
C GLU A 15 5.54 -23.57 0.40
N LEU A 16 5.32 -22.27 0.58
CA LEU A 16 4.91 -21.40 -0.51
C LEU A 16 6.06 -21.17 -1.49
N ALA A 17 5.71 -21.08 -2.79
CA ALA A 17 6.62 -20.56 -3.79
C ALA A 17 7.05 -19.13 -3.40
N SER A 18 8.31 -18.81 -3.63
CA SER A 18 8.86 -17.52 -3.23
C SER A 18 10.03 -17.12 -4.11
N ILE A 19 10.31 -15.84 -4.14
CA ILE A 19 11.51 -15.26 -4.72
C ILE A 19 12.29 -14.52 -3.62
N GLU A 20 13.56 -14.23 -3.91
CA GLU A 20 14.37 -13.32 -3.10
C GLU A 20 14.60 -12.03 -3.89
N ALA A 21 14.23 -10.90 -3.30
CA ALA A 21 14.45 -9.58 -3.90
C ALA A 21 14.91 -8.58 -2.85
N SER A 22 15.41 -7.43 -3.31
CA SER A 22 15.80 -6.33 -2.42
C SER A 22 14.64 -5.35 -2.25
N LEU A 23 14.29 -5.05 -0.99
CA LEU A 23 13.34 -3.99 -0.65
C LEU A 23 14.08 -2.86 0.06
N ASN A 24 13.70 -1.60 -0.25
CA ASN A 24 14.34 -0.42 0.30
C ASN A 24 13.64 0.01 1.59
N TYR A 25 14.28 -0.25 2.73
CA TYR A 25 13.84 0.15 4.05
C TYR A 25 14.47 1.47 4.47
N VAL A 26 13.81 2.21 5.35
CA VAL A 26 14.40 3.45 5.86
C VAL A 26 15.52 3.15 6.86
N ALA A 27 16.66 3.80 6.68
CA ALA A 27 17.75 3.80 7.64
C ALA A 27 17.37 4.57 8.91
N ALA A 28 18.03 4.27 10.03
CA ALA A 28 17.86 5.05 11.25
C ALA A 28 18.24 6.51 11.00
N SER A 29 17.43 7.43 11.51
CA SER A 29 17.68 8.86 11.40
C SER A 29 17.46 9.53 12.76
N PRO A 30 18.35 10.41 13.20
CA PRO A 30 18.14 11.21 14.40
C PRO A 30 17.13 12.34 14.17
N GLU A 31 16.84 12.68 12.91
CA GLU A 31 15.93 13.75 12.54
C GLU A 31 14.55 13.21 12.17
N ARG A 32 13.55 14.06 12.34
CA ARG A 32 12.21 13.84 11.81
C ARG A 32 12.27 13.70 10.28
N LEU A 33 11.77 12.58 9.76
CA LEU A 33 11.73 12.35 8.33
C LEU A 33 10.74 13.30 7.66
N LYS A 34 11.10 13.80 6.48
CA LYS A 34 10.25 14.67 5.66
C LYS A 34 10.50 14.48 4.18
N THR A 35 9.43 14.62 3.40
CA THR A 35 9.47 14.55 1.94
C THR A 35 8.57 15.64 1.35
N TYR A 36 9.11 16.46 0.46
CA TYR A 36 8.36 17.47 -0.28
C TYR A 36 7.62 16.82 -1.45
N THR A 37 6.33 17.14 -1.61
CA THR A 37 5.50 16.67 -2.72
C THR A 37 5.61 17.55 -3.97
N PHE A 38 6.37 18.62 -3.88
CA PHE A 38 6.65 19.60 -4.92
C PHE A 38 8.17 19.87 -4.94
N ASP A 39 8.64 20.69 -5.88
CA ASP A 39 10.05 21.07 -5.92
C ASP A 39 10.37 21.98 -4.72
N PRO A 40 11.25 21.51 -3.81
CA PRO A 40 11.59 22.28 -2.61
C PRO A 40 12.40 23.53 -2.96
N PRO A 41 12.59 24.47 -2.01
CA PRO A 41 13.48 25.61 -2.20
C PRO A 41 14.90 25.18 -2.63
N ALA A 42 15.56 26.03 -3.39
CA ALA A 42 16.92 25.77 -3.87
C ALA A 42 17.86 25.37 -2.71
N GLY A 43 18.67 24.32 -2.92
CA GLY A 43 19.58 23.79 -1.92
C GLY A 43 18.94 22.87 -0.86
N THR A 44 17.62 22.68 -0.90
CA THR A 44 16.92 21.76 0.00
C THR A 44 16.68 20.43 -0.70
N PRO A 45 17.10 19.28 -0.13
CA PRO A 45 16.80 17.99 -0.72
C PRO A 45 15.28 17.70 -0.67
N ARG A 46 14.76 16.99 -1.68
CA ARG A 46 13.34 16.61 -1.72
C ARG A 46 12.93 15.74 -0.52
N SER A 47 13.85 14.92 -0.04
CA SER A 47 13.66 14.11 1.17
C SER A 47 14.97 14.02 1.95
N ASN A 48 14.87 13.96 3.28
CA ASN A 48 16.00 13.63 4.16
C ASN A 48 16.01 12.14 4.55
N ALA A 49 15.07 11.35 4.05
CA ALA A 49 15.07 9.90 4.30
C ALA A 49 16.14 9.22 3.46
N VAL A 50 16.96 8.40 4.12
CA VAL A 50 17.93 7.51 3.49
C VAL A 50 17.32 6.11 3.47
N PHE A 51 17.43 5.42 2.35
CA PHE A 51 16.92 4.06 2.20
C PHE A 51 18.06 3.09 1.93
N GLU A 52 17.96 1.92 2.56
CA GLU A 52 18.92 0.83 2.44
C GLU A 52 18.24 -0.41 1.87
N PRO A 53 18.83 -1.06 0.84
CA PRO A 53 18.29 -2.28 0.29
C PRO A 53 18.58 -3.46 1.24
N HIS A 54 17.54 -4.21 1.58
CA HIS A 54 17.66 -5.46 2.31
C HIS A 54 17.07 -6.60 1.49
N ARG A 55 17.82 -7.69 1.37
CA ARG A 55 17.37 -8.89 0.68
C ARG A 55 16.37 -9.63 1.56
N VAL A 56 15.18 -9.88 1.01
CA VAL A 56 14.08 -10.54 1.72
C VAL A 56 13.46 -11.62 0.84
N ARG A 57 12.83 -12.60 1.47
CA ARG A 57 11.99 -13.58 0.79
C ARG A 57 10.59 -13.00 0.63
N ILE A 58 10.03 -13.11 -0.59
CA ILE A 58 8.70 -12.64 -0.94
C ILE A 58 7.90 -13.84 -1.47
N PHE A 59 6.82 -14.20 -0.79
CA PHE A 59 6.01 -15.38 -1.06
C PHE A 59 4.91 -15.11 -2.10
N ASP A 60 4.54 -16.16 -2.84
CA ASP A 60 3.33 -16.12 -3.67
C ASP A 60 2.08 -16.05 -2.78
N VAL A 61 1.30 -14.99 -2.95
CA VAL A 61 0.11 -14.73 -2.15
C VAL A 61 -1.03 -15.71 -2.41
N ARG A 62 -1.12 -16.27 -3.63
CA ARG A 62 -2.31 -17.03 -4.05
C ARG A 62 -2.55 -18.27 -3.19
N ALA A 63 -1.48 -18.93 -2.76
CA ALA A 63 -1.58 -20.07 -1.87
C ALA A 63 -1.70 -19.70 -0.38
N ALA A 64 -1.44 -18.43 -0.03
CA ALA A 64 -1.50 -17.94 1.35
C ALA A 64 -2.93 -17.64 1.81
N ALA A 65 -3.83 -17.27 0.88
CA ALA A 65 -5.21 -16.85 1.16
C ALA A 65 -5.29 -15.84 2.33
N PRO A 66 -4.68 -14.65 2.19
CA PRO A 66 -4.67 -13.65 3.25
C PRO A 66 -6.04 -13.00 3.42
N GLU A 67 -6.29 -12.47 4.62
CA GLU A 67 -7.52 -11.77 5.00
C GLU A 67 -7.20 -10.36 5.51
N LEU A 68 -8.05 -9.39 5.17
CA LEU A 68 -7.85 -7.98 5.54
C LEU A 68 -7.71 -7.76 7.05
N ASP A 69 -8.46 -8.49 7.87
CA ASP A 69 -8.45 -8.30 9.32
C ASP A 69 -7.32 -9.07 10.02
N ARG A 70 -6.67 -10.01 9.31
CA ARG A 70 -5.60 -10.83 9.88
C ARG A 70 -4.21 -10.44 9.36
N GLU A 71 -4.02 -10.42 8.03
CA GLU A 71 -2.75 -10.05 7.40
C GLU A 71 -2.69 -8.58 7.00
N GLY A 72 -3.83 -7.90 6.94
CA GLY A 72 -3.93 -6.50 6.52
C GLY A 72 -4.07 -6.31 5.02
N PHE A 73 -4.22 -7.39 4.25
CA PHE A 73 -4.41 -7.33 2.80
C PHE A 73 -5.20 -8.54 2.29
N ALA A 74 -5.76 -8.39 1.10
CA ALA A 74 -6.39 -9.48 0.37
C ALA A 74 -6.12 -9.34 -1.13
N LEU A 75 -6.06 -10.47 -1.84
CA LEU A 75 -6.06 -10.51 -3.30
C LEU A 75 -7.42 -11.07 -3.75
N VAL A 76 -8.16 -10.29 -4.52
CA VAL A 76 -9.46 -10.67 -5.05
C VAL A 76 -9.45 -10.64 -6.58
N LYS A 77 -10.36 -11.40 -7.19
CA LYS A 77 -10.50 -11.43 -8.65
C LYS A 77 -11.78 -10.72 -9.05
N LYS A 78 -11.64 -9.62 -9.80
CA LYS A 78 -12.77 -8.82 -10.28
C LYS A 78 -12.35 -8.02 -11.51
N ALA A 79 -12.94 -8.34 -12.66
CA ALA A 79 -12.79 -7.53 -13.86
C ALA A 79 -13.46 -6.14 -13.67
N THR A 80 -13.04 -5.16 -14.46
CA THR A 80 -13.65 -3.83 -14.55
C THR A 80 -14.23 -3.62 -15.94
N SER A 81 -15.24 -2.78 -16.04
CA SER A 81 -15.79 -2.33 -17.32
C SER A 81 -15.05 -1.14 -17.93
N VAL A 82 -14.15 -0.51 -17.15
CA VAL A 82 -13.32 0.61 -17.66
C VAL A 82 -12.29 0.09 -18.65
N GLN A 83 -12.29 0.65 -19.86
CA GLN A 83 -11.37 0.30 -20.94
C GLN A 83 -10.17 1.26 -21.03
N ASP A 84 -10.36 2.51 -20.64
CA ASP A 84 -9.33 3.55 -20.70
C ASP A 84 -9.21 4.29 -19.36
N PHE A 85 -8.12 4.02 -18.65
CA PHE A 85 -7.78 4.68 -17.37
C PHE A 85 -7.02 6.01 -17.56
N SER A 86 -6.93 6.54 -18.76
CA SER A 86 -6.56 7.94 -19.01
C SER A 86 -7.77 8.87 -18.97
N ASP A 87 -8.99 8.32 -19.07
CA ASP A 87 -10.25 9.03 -18.95
C ASP A 87 -10.65 9.19 -17.47
N GLU A 88 -10.49 10.40 -16.94
CA GLU A 88 -10.82 10.76 -15.56
C GLU A 88 -12.32 10.57 -15.25
N ASP A 89 -13.20 10.81 -16.22
CA ASP A 89 -14.64 10.62 -16.05
C ASP A 89 -15.00 9.13 -15.97
N ALA A 90 -14.37 8.28 -16.77
CA ALA A 90 -14.52 6.83 -16.67
C ALA A 90 -14.04 6.30 -15.31
N ILE A 91 -12.91 6.81 -14.79
CA ILE A 91 -12.44 6.44 -13.48
C ILE A 91 -13.47 6.83 -12.40
N ARG A 92 -13.98 8.06 -12.41
CA ARG A 92 -14.86 8.55 -11.36
C ARG A 92 -16.28 8.00 -11.43
N ASN A 93 -16.81 7.87 -12.66
CA ASN A 93 -18.22 7.52 -12.84
C ASN A 93 -18.45 6.01 -13.01
N VAL A 94 -17.40 5.24 -13.31
CA VAL A 94 -17.49 3.78 -13.48
C VAL A 94 -16.62 3.04 -12.49
N TYR A 95 -15.30 3.30 -12.46
CA TYR A 95 -14.38 2.52 -11.61
C TYR A 95 -14.59 2.77 -10.11
N TYR A 96 -14.88 4.01 -9.69
CA TYR A 96 -15.17 4.29 -8.26
C TYR A 96 -16.37 3.51 -7.77
N PRO A 97 -17.55 3.52 -8.43
CA PRO A 97 -18.69 2.69 -8.05
C PRO A 97 -18.40 1.18 -8.04
N GLU A 98 -17.64 0.68 -9.01
CA GLU A 98 -17.22 -0.73 -9.03
C GLU A 98 -16.36 -1.10 -7.82
N ALA A 99 -15.39 -0.27 -7.48
CA ALA A 99 -14.50 -0.48 -6.34
C ALA A 99 -15.20 -0.30 -5.00
N GLU A 100 -16.14 0.66 -4.90
CA GLU A 100 -17.00 0.84 -3.72
C GLU A 100 -17.84 -0.41 -3.47
N ALA A 101 -18.54 -0.90 -4.48
CA ALA A 101 -19.35 -2.11 -4.37
C ALA A 101 -18.50 -3.33 -3.98
N LEU A 102 -17.30 -3.45 -4.56
CA LEU A 102 -16.38 -4.54 -4.26
C LEU A 102 -15.85 -4.47 -2.82
N LEU A 103 -15.57 -3.27 -2.30
CA LEU A 103 -15.18 -3.09 -0.90
C LEU A 103 -16.33 -3.39 0.05
N LEU A 104 -17.55 -2.91 -0.22
CA LEU A 104 -18.74 -3.21 0.59
C LEU A 104 -18.99 -4.71 0.71
N ASP A 105 -18.94 -5.41 -0.43
CA ASP A 105 -19.12 -6.86 -0.49
C ASP A 105 -18.05 -7.63 0.30
N HIS A 106 -16.79 -7.24 0.14
CA HIS A 106 -15.67 -7.96 0.76
C HIS A 106 -15.51 -7.68 2.25
N THR A 107 -15.82 -6.45 2.71
CA THR A 107 -15.57 -6.02 4.09
C THR A 107 -16.80 -6.10 4.99
N GLY A 108 -18.00 -6.18 4.43
CA GLY A 108 -19.26 -6.06 5.17
C GLY A 108 -19.46 -4.65 5.78
N ALA A 109 -18.77 -3.64 5.29
CA ALA A 109 -18.88 -2.27 5.75
C ALA A 109 -20.25 -1.68 5.41
N GLU A 110 -20.71 -0.70 6.20
CA GLU A 110 -21.96 0.02 5.94
C GLU A 110 -21.79 1.16 4.93
N ARG A 111 -20.59 1.75 4.89
CA ARG A 111 -20.31 2.91 4.03
C ARG A 111 -18.86 2.88 3.56
N VAL A 112 -18.66 3.14 2.28
CA VAL A 112 -17.34 3.35 1.66
C VAL A 112 -17.33 4.74 1.02
N VAL A 113 -16.22 5.45 1.15
CA VAL A 113 -16.01 6.76 0.52
C VAL A 113 -14.67 6.75 -0.19
N ILE A 114 -14.66 6.59 -1.50
CA ILE A 114 -13.44 6.74 -2.29
C ILE A 114 -13.14 8.22 -2.44
N PHE A 115 -11.94 8.66 -2.05
CA PHE A 115 -11.64 10.08 -1.96
C PHE A 115 -10.53 10.55 -2.91
N ASP A 116 -9.68 9.65 -3.38
CA ASP A 116 -8.72 9.97 -4.44
C ASP A 116 -8.23 8.70 -5.15
N HIS A 117 -7.50 8.91 -6.24
CA HIS A 117 -6.76 7.86 -6.92
C HIS A 117 -5.40 8.37 -7.42
N THR A 118 -4.55 7.42 -7.77
CA THR A 118 -3.25 7.70 -8.41
C THR A 118 -2.99 6.66 -9.50
N VAL A 119 -2.88 7.12 -10.74
CA VAL A 119 -2.35 6.31 -11.83
C VAL A 119 -0.83 6.41 -11.82
N ARG A 120 -0.15 5.27 -11.91
CA ARG A 120 1.31 5.18 -11.96
C ARG A 120 1.74 4.46 -13.22
N ARG A 121 2.76 5.01 -13.86
CA ARG A 121 3.41 4.39 -15.01
C ARG A 121 4.92 4.43 -14.81
N ARG A 122 5.56 3.27 -14.83
CA ARG A 122 7.01 3.21 -14.70
C ARG A 122 7.68 3.77 -15.96
N LEU A 123 8.63 4.67 -15.76
CA LEU A 123 9.54 5.15 -16.80
C LEU A 123 10.96 4.99 -16.30
N ALA A 124 11.80 4.35 -17.11
CA ALA A 124 13.21 4.10 -16.75
C ALA A 124 13.93 5.43 -16.48
N GLY A 125 14.63 5.53 -15.35
CA GLY A 125 15.38 6.71 -14.94
C GLY A 125 14.54 7.91 -14.50
N ALA A 126 13.22 7.82 -14.51
CA ALA A 126 12.34 8.91 -14.08
C ALA A 126 12.29 9.05 -12.55
N ILE A 127 12.27 10.30 -12.09
CA ILE A 127 12.11 10.63 -10.67
C ILE A 127 10.64 10.95 -10.40
N ASP A 128 10.04 10.29 -9.40
CA ASP A 128 8.64 10.53 -9.01
C ASP A 128 8.42 11.99 -8.62
N ARG A 129 7.24 12.53 -8.97
CA ARG A 129 6.81 13.92 -8.71
C ARG A 129 7.62 15.00 -9.45
N THR A 130 8.37 14.65 -10.47
CA THR A 130 8.93 15.63 -11.41
C THR A 130 7.81 16.14 -12.33
N SER A 131 7.79 17.45 -12.59
CA SER A 131 6.78 18.05 -13.47
C SER A 131 6.81 17.43 -14.86
N GLY A 132 5.62 17.07 -15.39
CA GLY A 132 5.47 16.44 -16.70
C GLY A 132 5.84 14.95 -16.74
N VAL A 133 6.26 14.35 -15.63
CA VAL A 133 6.55 12.92 -15.53
C VAL A 133 5.38 12.20 -14.87
N PRO A 134 4.90 11.06 -15.40
CA PRO A 134 3.91 10.23 -14.73
C PRO A 134 4.39 9.84 -13.32
N ARG A 135 3.44 9.63 -12.42
CA ARG A 135 3.75 9.13 -11.08
C ARG A 135 4.45 7.78 -11.19
N GLN A 136 5.58 7.64 -10.49
CA GLN A 136 6.40 6.44 -10.53
C GLN A 136 5.98 5.44 -9.43
N PRO A 137 6.22 4.12 -9.61
CA PRO A 137 6.10 3.15 -8.54
C PRO A 137 6.93 3.57 -7.31
N ALA A 138 6.38 3.40 -6.11
CA ALA A 138 7.10 3.70 -4.88
C ALA A 138 8.02 2.53 -4.51
N LEU A 139 9.32 2.67 -4.80
CA LEU A 139 10.35 1.65 -4.51
C LEU A 139 10.92 1.76 -3.09
N ARG A 140 10.10 2.15 -2.13
CA ARG A 140 10.47 2.24 -0.71
C ARG A 140 9.37 1.62 0.14
N VAL A 141 9.75 0.91 1.19
CA VAL A 141 8.81 0.33 2.15
C VAL A 141 8.13 1.45 2.94
N HIS A 142 6.79 1.49 2.88
CA HIS A 142 6.00 2.52 3.54
C HIS A 142 4.58 2.04 3.87
N ASN A 143 3.89 2.81 4.67
CA ASN A 143 2.45 2.73 4.84
C ASN A 143 1.85 4.14 4.72
N ASP A 144 0.73 4.27 4.01
CA ASP A 144 0.20 5.57 3.60
C ASP A 144 -0.34 6.42 4.76
N TYR A 145 -0.75 5.82 5.87
CA TYR A 145 -1.34 6.51 7.01
C TYR A 145 -0.66 6.13 8.32
N THR A 146 -0.77 7.03 9.29
CA THR A 146 -0.29 6.85 10.66
C THR A 146 -1.46 6.89 11.64
N GLU A 147 -1.17 6.61 12.92
CA GLU A 147 -2.14 6.78 14.01
C GLU A 147 -2.77 8.18 14.02
N LYS A 148 -2.02 9.18 13.60
CA LYS A 148 -2.45 10.58 13.57
C LYS A 148 -3.16 10.93 12.26
N SER A 149 -2.59 10.54 11.11
CA SER A 149 -3.09 10.98 9.81
C SER A 149 -4.35 10.24 9.37
N GLY A 150 -4.60 9.01 9.87
CA GLY A 150 -5.84 8.27 9.60
C GLY A 150 -7.08 9.03 10.05
N PRO A 151 -7.26 9.29 11.37
CA PRO A 151 -8.40 10.08 11.85
C PRO A 151 -8.47 11.50 11.28
N GLN A 152 -7.30 12.13 11.04
CA GLN A 152 -7.25 13.44 10.41
C GLN A 152 -7.81 13.44 8.99
N ARG A 153 -7.63 12.34 8.25
CA ARG A 153 -8.21 12.19 6.90
C ARG A 153 -9.74 12.21 6.95
N VAL A 154 -10.35 11.51 7.91
CA VAL A 154 -11.81 11.53 8.12
C VAL A 154 -12.29 12.95 8.39
N ARG A 155 -11.63 13.69 9.32
CA ARG A 155 -11.97 15.09 9.63
C ARG A 155 -11.90 16.00 8.42
N THR A 156 -10.84 15.85 7.63
CA THR A 156 -10.61 16.70 6.44
C THR A 156 -11.66 16.48 5.36
N LEU A 157 -12.14 15.25 5.18
CA LEU A 157 -13.06 14.89 4.09
C LEU A 157 -14.53 15.01 4.47
N LEU A 158 -14.88 14.69 5.72
CA LEU A 158 -16.29 14.53 6.13
C LEU A 158 -16.78 15.63 7.09
N GLY A 159 -15.89 16.57 7.47
CA GLY A 159 -16.27 17.78 8.17
C GLY A 159 -17.15 17.52 9.41
N ALA A 160 -18.39 18.00 9.38
CA ALA A 160 -19.31 17.91 10.52
C ALA A 160 -19.69 16.46 10.93
N GLU A 161 -19.65 15.51 10.00
CA GLU A 161 -19.94 14.10 10.29
C GLU A 161 -18.77 13.35 10.96
N ALA A 162 -17.56 13.90 10.87
CA ALA A 162 -16.34 13.19 11.18
C ALA A 162 -16.30 12.65 12.62
N GLU A 163 -16.63 13.47 13.60
CA GLU A 163 -16.52 13.08 15.00
C GLU A 163 -17.49 11.94 15.38
N SER A 164 -18.68 11.89 14.79
CA SER A 164 -19.60 10.77 15.01
C SER A 164 -19.12 9.47 14.36
N LEU A 165 -18.53 9.56 13.17
CA LEU A 165 -17.95 8.41 12.47
C LEU A 165 -16.70 7.87 13.17
N LEU A 166 -15.89 8.75 13.76
CA LEU A 166 -14.69 8.38 14.51
C LEU A 166 -14.98 7.67 15.84
N GLN A 167 -16.23 7.66 16.32
CA GLN A 167 -16.63 6.86 17.50
C GLN A 167 -16.82 5.38 17.17
N LYS A 168 -16.94 5.02 15.89
CA LYS A 168 -17.11 3.65 15.41
C LYS A 168 -15.84 3.16 14.72
N ARG A 169 -15.79 1.85 14.44
CA ARG A 169 -14.70 1.30 13.62
C ARG A 169 -14.70 1.93 12.23
N PHE A 170 -13.52 2.36 11.80
CA PHE A 170 -13.25 2.74 10.42
C PHE A 170 -11.87 2.26 9.99
N ALA A 171 -11.71 2.05 8.69
CA ALA A 171 -10.44 1.72 8.07
C ALA A 171 -10.14 2.63 6.88
N ILE A 172 -8.87 2.70 6.48
CA ILE A 172 -8.45 3.23 5.19
C ILE A 172 -7.88 2.07 4.41
N ILE A 173 -8.51 1.77 3.28
CA ILE A 173 -8.14 0.64 2.43
C ILE A 173 -7.82 1.18 1.04
N ASN A 174 -6.62 0.82 0.54
CA ASN A 174 -6.26 1.07 -0.84
C ASN A 174 -6.74 -0.09 -1.70
N VAL A 175 -7.30 0.25 -2.87
CA VAL A 175 -7.68 -0.69 -3.93
C VAL A 175 -6.68 -0.52 -5.04
N TRP A 176 -5.78 -1.49 -5.21
CA TRP A 176 -4.72 -1.42 -6.20
C TRP A 176 -4.96 -2.45 -7.31
N ARG A 177 -4.81 -2.01 -8.56
CA ARG A 177 -5.01 -2.85 -9.76
C ARG A 177 -3.95 -2.53 -10.81
N PRO A 178 -3.38 -3.53 -11.52
CA PRO A 178 -2.63 -3.28 -12.74
C PRO A 178 -3.56 -2.86 -13.86
N LEU A 179 -3.09 -2.01 -14.75
CA LEU A 179 -3.83 -1.55 -15.94
C LEU A 179 -3.45 -2.36 -17.20
N GLN A 180 -2.39 -3.12 -17.10
CA GLN A 180 -1.96 -4.11 -18.08
C GLN A 180 -1.27 -5.27 -17.37
N GLY A 181 -1.42 -6.46 -17.91
CA GLY A 181 -0.84 -7.67 -17.33
C GLY A 181 -0.20 -8.57 -18.39
N PRO A 182 0.54 -9.59 -17.99
CA PRO A 182 0.96 -9.90 -16.62
C PRO A 182 2.01 -8.92 -16.07
N VAL A 183 1.87 -8.51 -14.82
CA VAL A 183 2.82 -7.59 -14.17
C VAL A 183 4.09 -8.33 -13.78
N ARG A 184 5.19 -7.97 -14.43
CA ARG A 184 6.55 -8.45 -14.15
C ARG A 184 7.52 -7.31 -13.84
N ASP A 185 7.21 -6.10 -14.32
CA ASP A 185 7.98 -4.90 -14.04
C ASP A 185 7.49 -4.26 -12.75
N ALA A 186 8.36 -4.07 -11.79
CA ALA A 186 8.08 -3.44 -10.51
C ALA A 186 6.77 -3.92 -9.84
N PRO A 187 6.56 -5.23 -9.60
CA PRO A 187 5.36 -5.73 -8.93
C PRO A 187 5.21 -5.13 -7.54
N LEU A 188 4.00 -5.24 -6.99
CA LEU A 188 3.69 -4.78 -5.64
C LEU A 188 3.98 -5.92 -4.64
N ALA A 189 4.79 -5.62 -3.62
CA ALA A 189 4.95 -6.45 -2.43
C ALA A 189 4.20 -5.85 -1.25
N VAL A 190 3.54 -6.69 -0.45
CA VAL A 190 2.77 -6.33 0.73
C VAL A 190 3.26 -7.15 1.93
N CYS A 191 3.46 -6.49 3.07
CA CYS A 191 3.89 -7.12 4.30
C CYS A 191 2.70 -7.56 5.15
N ASP A 192 2.76 -8.78 5.67
CA ASP A 192 1.83 -9.25 6.70
C ASP A 192 1.93 -8.35 7.94
N ALA A 193 0.86 -7.64 8.25
CA ALA A 193 0.77 -6.72 9.37
C ALA A 193 1.12 -7.38 10.71
N GLY A 194 0.79 -8.67 10.87
CA GLY A 194 1.15 -9.44 12.06
C GLY A 194 2.65 -9.76 12.20
N SER A 195 3.47 -9.43 11.19
CA SER A 195 4.92 -9.57 11.22
C SER A 195 5.67 -8.26 11.43
N ALA A 196 4.97 -7.13 11.37
CA ALA A 196 5.53 -5.81 11.60
C ALA A 196 5.29 -5.35 13.04
N ASN A 197 6.34 -4.92 13.71
CA ASN A 197 6.25 -4.40 15.07
C ASN A 197 5.96 -2.89 15.07
N PRO A 198 5.29 -2.35 16.09
CA PRO A 198 5.07 -0.90 16.19
C PRO A 198 6.35 -0.06 16.07
N ASP A 199 7.48 -0.54 16.58
CA ASP A 199 8.78 0.14 16.55
C ASP A 199 9.44 0.15 15.15
N ASP A 200 8.92 -0.63 14.21
CA ASP A 200 9.40 -0.62 12.83
C ASP A 200 8.90 0.60 12.05
N PHE A 201 7.81 1.22 12.50
CA PHE A 201 7.17 2.35 11.84
C PHE A 201 7.76 3.69 12.26
N VAL A 202 8.27 4.45 11.32
CA VAL A 202 8.85 5.77 11.51
C VAL A 202 7.96 6.82 10.84
N ALA A 203 7.36 7.70 11.63
CA ALA A 203 6.53 8.76 11.09
C ALA A 203 7.36 9.74 10.24
N SER A 204 6.87 10.01 9.04
CA SER A 204 7.49 10.87 8.04
C SER A 204 6.51 11.92 7.56
N ASP A 205 6.91 13.19 7.62
CA ASP A 205 6.11 14.29 7.15
C ASP A 205 6.08 14.34 5.62
N LEU A 206 4.89 14.47 5.07
CA LEU A 206 4.65 14.69 3.65
C LEU A 206 4.24 16.14 3.44
N ILE A 207 5.20 16.96 2.98
CA ILE A 207 5.05 18.42 2.91
C ILE A 207 4.41 18.80 1.58
N TYR A 208 3.20 19.33 1.63
CA TYR A 208 2.49 19.95 0.53
C TYR A 208 2.68 21.47 0.58
N ARG A 209 2.22 22.19 -0.43
CA ARG A 209 2.31 23.65 -0.46
C ARG A 209 1.43 24.34 0.59
N ASP A 210 0.32 23.69 0.95
CA ASP A 210 -0.78 24.22 1.77
C ASP A 210 -0.97 23.46 3.09
N ARG A 211 -0.35 22.28 3.25
CA ARG A 211 -0.52 21.44 4.43
C ARG A 211 0.66 20.49 4.64
N VAL A 212 0.68 19.85 5.79
CA VAL A 212 1.59 18.75 6.11
C VAL A 212 0.75 17.49 6.37
N GLY A 213 0.98 16.45 5.58
CA GLY A 213 0.49 15.10 5.82
C GLY A 213 1.53 14.27 6.58
N GLU A 214 1.14 13.06 6.98
CA GLU A 214 2.04 12.13 7.65
C GLU A 214 1.82 10.72 7.13
N THR A 215 2.92 10.01 6.84
CA THR A 215 2.97 8.62 6.41
C THR A 215 3.96 7.86 7.29
N TYR A 216 3.98 6.54 7.22
CA TYR A 216 5.05 5.75 7.82
C TYR A 216 6.09 5.37 6.77
N ALA A 217 7.37 5.63 7.03
CA ALA A 217 8.49 4.87 6.51
C ALA A 217 8.72 3.67 7.44
N VAL A 218 9.29 2.57 6.94
CA VAL A 218 9.44 1.34 7.72
C VAL A 218 10.91 0.94 7.79
N LYS A 219 11.39 0.64 9.01
CA LYS A 219 12.71 0.09 9.27
C LYS A 219 12.74 -1.40 8.94
N TYR A 220 13.92 -1.90 8.60
CA TYR A 220 14.11 -3.32 8.38
C TYR A 220 13.91 -4.13 9.68
N ASN A 221 13.15 -5.22 9.55
CA ASN A 221 13.02 -6.25 10.56
C ASN A 221 13.06 -7.62 9.86
N PRO A 222 13.94 -8.54 10.27
CA PRO A 222 14.06 -9.86 9.64
C PRO A 222 12.82 -10.73 9.79
N ASN A 223 11.91 -10.37 10.68
CA ASN A 223 10.64 -11.09 10.90
C ASN A 223 9.55 -10.67 9.90
N HIS A 224 9.74 -9.60 9.11
CA HIS A 224 8.78 -9.17 8.11
C HIS A 224 8.49 -10.29 7.11
N ARG A 225 7.22 -10.61 6.91
CA ARG A 225 6.75 -11.59 5.93
C ARG A 225 6.12 -10.87 4.74
N TRP A 226 6.73 -11.03 3.58
CA TRP A 226 6.34 -10.35 2.36
C TRP A 226 5.62 -11.27 1.40
N PHE A 227 4.65 -10.70 0.69
CA PHE A 227 3.85 -11.39 -0.32
C PHE A 227 3.74 -10.55 -1.59
N TYR A 228 3.65 -11.22 -2.73
CA TYR A 228 3.36 -10.59 -4.02
C TYR A 228 2.48 -11.52 -4.86
N ALA A 229 1.89 -11.01 -5.94
CA ALA A 229 1.15 -11.81 -6.91
C ALA A 229 2.02 -11.97 -8.17
N PRO A 230 2.68 -13.14 -8.36
CA PRO A 230 3.42 -13.41 -9.61
C PRO A 230 2.50 -13.27 -10.82
N ASP A 231 3.00 -12.66 -11.90
CA ASP A 231 2.26 -12.50 -13.15
C ASP A 231 0.83 -11.96 -12.95
N MET A 232 0.67 -10.98 -12.06
CA MET A 232 -0.64 -10.41 -11.73
C MET A 232 -1.34 -9.89 -12.98
N THR A 233 -2.63 -10.23 -13.13
CA THR A 233 -3.46 -9.88 -14.28
C THR A 233 -4.43 -8.75 -13.97
N GLU A 234 -4.98 -8.11 -15.03
CA GLU A 234 -5.85 -6.93 -14.93
C GLU A 234 -7.16 -7.18 -14.16
N ASP A 235 -7.61 -8.44 -14.07
CA ASP A 235 -8.78 -8.83 -13.31
C ASP A 235 -8.49 -9.17 -11.84
N GLU A 236 -7.24 -9.04 -11.40
CA GLU A 236 -6.84 -9.20 -10.01
C GLU A 236 -6.70 -7.83 -9.32
N VAL A 237 -7.14 -7.75 -8.07
CA VAL A 237 -7.18 -6.53 -7.29
C VAL A 237 -6.61 -6.79 -5.90
N TRP A 238 -5.67 -5.95 -5.46
CA TRP A 238 -5.23 -5.91 -4.08
C TRP A 238 -6.10 -4.99 -3.24
N PHE A 239 -6.47 -5.45 -2.06
CA PHE A 239 -6.88 -4.60 -0.95
C PHE A 239 -5.75 -4.49 0.05
N LEU A 240 -5.36 -3.27 0.38
CA LEU A 240 -4.27 -2.97 1.33
C LEU A 240 -4.82 -2.12 2.46
N LYS A 241 -4.79 -2.65 3.68
CA LYS A 241 -5.21 -1.91 4.85
C LYS A 241 -4.10 -0.96 5.28
N CYS A 242 -4.30 0.33 5.04
CA CYS A 242 -3.35 1.37 5.40
C CYS A 242 -3.62 1.96 6.78
N TYR A 243 -4.81 1.74 7.34
CA TYR A 243 -5.21 2.11 8.68
C TYR A 243 -6.45 1.31 9.11
N ASP A 244 -6.51 0.93 10.38
CA ASP A 244 -7.74 0.47 11.03
C ASP A 244 -7.79 1.05 12.45
N SER A 245 -8.97 1.54 12.88
CA SER A 245 -9.15 2.12 14.20
C SER A 245 -9.24 1.07 15.32
N ASN A 246 -9.56 -0.20 15.00
CA ASN A 246 -9.60 -1.30 15.96
C ASN A 246 -8.21 -1.60 16.55
N ARG A 247 -8.20 -2.01 17.84
CA ARG A 247 -6.99 -2.36 18.59
C ARG A 247 -7.13 -3.70 19.33
N ASP A 248 -7.95 -4.59 18.79
CA ASP A 248 -8.33 -5.88 19.35
C ASP A 248 -7.55 -7.07 18.76
N GLY A 249 -6.45 -6.81 18.07
CA GLY A 249 -5.68 -7.78 17.29
C GLY A 249 -5.95 -7.72 15.79
N THR A 250 -6.92 -6.93 15.35
CA THR A 250 -7.15 -6.65 13.94
C THR A 250 -5.91 -6.02 13.29
N ALA A 251 -5.53 -6.48 12.11
CA ALA A 251 -4.47 -5.89 11.31
C ALA A 251 -4.77 -4.42 11.00
N ARG A 252 -3.80 -3.53 11.24
CA ARG A 252 -4.03 -2.08 11.17
C ARG A 252 -3.24 -1.40 10.08
N PHE A 253 -2.03 -1.83 9.85
CA PHE A 253 -1.09 -1.27 8.88
C PHE A 253 -0.45 -2.40 8.09
N ALA A 254 -0.58 -2.39 6.78
CA ALA A 254 0.09 -3.32 5.86
C ALA A 254 1.17 -2.57 5.07
N PRO A 255 2.44 -2.61 5.51
CA PRO A 255 3.53 -2.02 4.76
C PRO A 255 3.58 -2.57 3.34
N HIS A 256 3.88 -1.70 2.39
CA HIS A 256 3.93 -2.11 0.99
C HIS A 256 4.99 -1.32 0.22
N THR A 257 5.42 -1.88 -0.91
CA THR A 257 6.41 -1.29 -1.81
C THR A 257 6.34 -1.91 -3.18
N ALA A 258 6.74 -1.17 -4.22
CA ALA A 258 7.18 -1.81 -5.45
C ALA A 258 8.60 -2.35 -5.27
N PHE A 259 8.99 -3.34 -6.06
CA PHE A 259 10.34 -3.87 -6.07
C PHE A 259 10.76 -4.28 -7.48
N ASP A 260 12.06 -4.38 -7.71
CA ASP A 260 12.58 -4.92 -8.96
C ASP A 260 12.64 -6.44 -8.84
N ASP A 261 11.84 -7.14 -9.65
CA ASP A 261 11.86 -8.61 -9.68
C ASP A 261 13.12 -9.12 -10.41
N PRO A 262 14.00 -9.83 -9.71
CA PRO A 262 15.23 -10.33 -10.33
C PRO A 262 14.99 -11.42 -11.38
N ALA A 263 13.82 -12.03 -11.42
CA ALA A 263 13.41 -13.02 -12.40
C ALA A 263 12.67 -12.41 -13.61
N ALA A 264 12.46 -11.08 -13.62
CA ALA A 264 11.79 -10.40 -14.71
C ALA A 264 12.57 -10.55 -16.03
N PRO A 265 11.92 -10.94 -17.14
CA PRO A 265 12.55 -10.97 -18.45
C PRO A 265 13.04 -9.58 -18.89
N LEU A 266 14.04 -9.57 -19.77
CA LEU A 266 14.44 -8.33 -20.43
C LEU A 266 13.34 -7.86 -21.39
N ASN A 267 13.18 -6.54 -21.54
CA ASN A 267 12.24 -5.91 -22.49
C ASN A 267 10.75 -6.20 -22.20
N ILE A 268 10.39 -6.26 -20.93
CA ILE A 268 8.98 -6.35 -20.52
C ILE A 268 8.30 -4.98 -20.60
N PRO A 269 6.96 -4.94 -20.79
CA PRO A 269 6.20 -3.70 -20.71
C PRO A 269 6.37 -3.05 -19.32
N PRO A 270 6.53 -1.72 -19.26
CA PRO A 270 6.60 -1.03 -17.98
C PRO A 270 5.28 -1.14 -17.22
N ARG A 271 5.34 -1.27 -15.90
CA ARG A 271 4.13 -1.33 -15.07
C ARG A 271 3.28 -0.08 -15.22
N GLU A 272 1.99 -0.32 -15.48
CA GLU A 272 0.94 0.66 -15.31
C GLU A 272 -0.06 0.16 -14.28
N SER A 273 -0.49 1.03 -13.38
CA SER A 273 -1.40 0.65 -12.28
C SER A 273 -2.21 1.83 -11.80
N ILE A 274 -3.40 1.54 -11.25
CA ILE A 274 -4.21 2.51 -10.52
C ILE A 274 -4.34 2.07 -9.06
N GLU A 275 -4.31 3.04 -8.16
CA GLU A 275 -4.56 2.87 -6.75
C GLU A 275 -5.64 3.86 -6.31
N LEU A 276 -6.77 3.35 -5.83
CA LEU A 276 -7.80 4.14 -5.17
C LEU A 276 -7.55 4.13 -3.66
N ARG A 277 -7.95 5.19 -2.96
CA ARG A 277 -7.96 5.25 -1.51
C ARG A 277 -9.38 5.46 -1.01
N ALA A 278 -9.80 4.61 -0.07
CA ALA A 278 -11.14 4.60 0.46
C ALA A 278 -11.16 4.68 1.98
N LEU A 279 -12.07 5.50 2.51
CA LEU A 279 -12.54 5.39 3.88
C LEU A 279 -13.64 4.33 3.94
N VAL A 280 -13.51 3.41 4.86
CA VAL A 280 -14.43 2.28 5.06
C VAL A 280 -14.98 2.34 6.47
N PHE A 281 -16.30 2.49 6.62
CA PHE A 281 -16.97 2.63 7.91
C PHE A 281 -17.84 1.39 8.19
N TYR A 282 -17.69 0.84 9.38
CA TYR A 282 -18.39 -0.36 9.82
C TYR A 282 -19.57 0.00 10.73
N GLY A 283 -20.57 -0.86 10.74
CA GLY A 283 -21.66 -0.82 11.73
C GLY A 283 -21.17 -1.04 13.16
N GLN A 284 -22.12 -1.07 14.09
CA GLN A 284 -21.84 -1.42 15.49
C GLN A 284 -21.50 -2.89 15.62
#